data_7062c050f98f9445168a3000dd0cb9b0
#
_entry.id   7062c050f98f9445168a3000dd0cb9b0
#
_cell.length_a   1.000
_cell.length_b   1.000
_cell.length_c   1.000
_cell.angle_alpha   90.00
_cell.angle_beta   90.00
_cell.angle_gamma   90.00
#
_symmetry.space_group_name_H-M   'P 1'
#
loop_
_entity.id
_entity.type
_entity.pdbx_description
1 polymer ?
#
loop_
_entity_poly.entity_id
_entity_poly.type
_entity_poly.pdbx_seq_one_letter_code
_entity_poly.pdbx_strand_id
1 'polypeptide(L)'
;SMSGTFLDLDVPPTLISFAIAPLKTGEVLSPEFKAAGHPVYLFSGTDAESRKAAWETLHALAQSGKVCAAWAVENGLSEAVMNMSFGNEIGFTAENTELDWNALLPGAIVAELTEQTPHAVRLGVTTAELIVRIAGDSAAVSELLALNEGVLEAVYPSRTAADTAEVPV
;
A
#
# COMPACT_ATOMS: atom_id res chain seq x y z
N SER A 1 12.86 -10.43 -21.20
CA SER A 1 13.52 -11.21 -20.15
C SER A 1 15.03 -11.17 -20.34
N MET A 2 15.76 -11.15 -19.25
CA MET A 2 17.23 -11.23 -19.25
C MET A 2 17.65 -12.35 -18.30
N SER A 3 18.63 -13.13 -18.71
CA SER A 3 19.33 -14.10 -17.88
C SER A 3 20.72 -14.30 -18.45
N GLY A 4 21.69 -14.60 -17.62
CA GLY A 4 23.05 -14.87 -18.06
C GLY A 4 24.04 -14.84 -16.92
N THR A 5 25.29 -15.18 -17.22
CA THR A 5 26.41 -15.11 -16.27
C THR A 5 27.43 -14.14 -16.82
N PHE A 6 27.93 -13.24 -15.98
CA PHE A 6 29.03 -12.35 -16.29
C PHE A 6 30.11 -12.51 -15.20
N LEU A 7 31.23 -13.13 -15.57
CA LEU A 7 32.27 -13.58 -14.65
C LEU A 7 31.64 -14.49 -13.57
N ASP A 8 31.72 -14.08 -12.30
CA ASP A 8 31.19 -14.81 -11.14
C ASP A 8 29.77 -14.36 -10.73
N LEU A 9 29.15 -13.46 -11.53
CA LEU A 9 27.83 -12.92 -11.26
C LEU A 9 26.77 -13.60 -12.12
N ASP A 10 25.90 -14.34 -11.49
CA ASP A 10 24.71 -14.91 -12.13
C ASP A 10 23.56 -13.91 -12.11
N VAL A 11 23.05 -13.59 -13.30
CA VAL A 11 21.85 -12.75 -13.45
C VAL A 11 20.64 -13.68 -13.54
N PRO A 12 19.74 -13.65 -12.54
CA PRO A 12 18.56 -14.52 -12.55
C PRO A 12 17.61 -14.15 -13.69
N PRO A 13 16.80 -15.09 -14.17
CA PRO A 13 15.77 -14.81 -15.15
C PRO A 13 14.84 -13.69 -14.65
N THR A 14 14.76 -12.60 -15.41
CA THR A 14 13.97 -11.43 -15.03
C THR A 14 12.93 -11.14 -16.10
N LEU A 15 11.67 -11.05 -15.73
CA LEU A 15 10.56 -10.61 -16.56
C LEU A 15 10.11 -9.22 -16.07
N ILE A 16 10.05 -8.27 -16.99
CA ILE A 16 9.57 -6.92 -16.70
C ILE A 16 8.30 -6.70 -17.53
N SER A 17 7.21 -6.30 -16.87
CA SER A 17 5.97 -5.89 -17.51
C SER A 17 5.79 -4.39 -17.36
N PHE A 18 5.34 -3.74 -18.43
CA PHE A 18 5.03 -2.31 -18.43
C PHE A 18 3.55 -2.10 -18.73
N ALA A 19 2.91 -1.21 -17.98
CA ALA A 19 1.57 -0.71 -18.29
C ALA A 19 1.61 0.82 -18.30
N ILE A 20 1.00 1.43 -19.32
CA ILE A 20 0.94 2.88 -19.46
C ILE A 20 -0.53 3.28 -19.64
N ALA A 21 -1.01 4.19 -18.78
CA ALA A 21 -2.32 4.78 -18.90
C ALA A 21 -2.18 6.31 -18.79
N PRO A 22 -2.63 7.10 -19.79
CA PRO A 22 -2.66 8.54 -19.69
C PRO A 22 -3.78 8.99 -18.74
N LEU A 23 -3.49 9.93 -17.84
CA LEU A 23 -4.44 10.52 -16.93
C LEU A 23 -4.10 12.00 -16.69
N LYS A 24 -5.05 12.77 -16.14
CA LYS A 24 -4.78 14.14 -15.73
C LYS A 24 -4.10 14.16 -14.37
N THR A 25 -3.20 15.12 -14.14
CA THR A 25 -2.46 15.24 -12.88
C THR A 25 -3.37 15.30 -11.65
N GLY A 26 -4.54 15.94 -11.76
CA GLY A 26 -5.51 16.03 -10.65
C GLY A 26 -6.29 14.74 -10.38
N GLU A 27 -6.12 13.70 -11.20
CA GLU A 27 -6.77 12.39 -11.04
C GLU A 27 -5.83 11.34 -10.41
N VAL A 28 -4.57 11.73 -10.11
CA VAL A 28 -3.59 10.85 -9.48
C VAL A 28 -3.95 10.66 -8.01
N LEU A 29 -4.07 9.41 -7.58
CA LEU A 29 -4.22 9.03 -6.19
C LEU A 29 -2.86 8.59 -5.65
N SER A 30 -2.46 9.11 -4.50
CA SER A 30 -1.30 8.60 -3.78
C SER A 30 -1.71 7.56 -2.74
N PRO A 31 -0.80 6.66 -2.33
CA PRO A 31 -1.18 5.49 -1.55
C PRO A 31 -1.41 5.75 -0.06
N GLU A 32 -0.82 6.78 0.51
CA GLU A 32 -0.90 7.07 1.95
C GLU A 32 -2.30 7.52 2.39
N PHE A 33 -2.77 7.12 3.58
CA PHE A 33 -4.02 7.60 4.17
C PHE A 33 -4.05 9.14 4.29
N LYS A 34 -5.24 9.74 4.08
CA LYS A 34 -5.39 11.21 3.98
C LYS A 34 -5.99 11.84 5.23
N ALA A 35 -6.91 11.16 5.90
CA ALA A 35 -7.57 11.72 7.08
C ALA A 35 -7.99 10.62 8.06
N ALA A 36 -8.08 10.97 9.34
CA ALA A 36 -8.66 10.10 10.36
C ALA A 36 -10.19 10.06 10.25
N GLY A 37 -10.79 8.92 10.58
CA GLY A 37 -12.23 8.69 10.56
C GLY A 37 -12.78 8.23 9.21
N HIS A 38 -11.93 8.06 8.21
CA HIS A 38 -12.34 7.55 6.90
C HIS A 38 -12.46 6.02 6.89
N PRO A 39 -13.49 5.47 6.26
CA PRO A 39 -13.64 4.04 6.08
C PRO A 39 -12.64 3.50 5.06
N VAL A 40 -12.11 2.31 5.33
CA VAL A 40 -11.17 1.60 4.46
C VAL A 40 -11.81 0.32 3.96
N TYR A 41 -11.68 0.07 2.67
CA TYR A 41 -12.32 -1.03 1.97
C TYR A 41 -11.35 -1.87 1.14
N LEU A 42 -11.68 -3.16 1.01
CA LEU A 42 -11.05 -4.10 0.11
C LEU A 42 -11.89 -4.28 -1.16
N PHE A 43 -11.30 -4.02 -2.30
CA PHE A 43 -11.81 -4.32 -3.63
C PHE A 43 -11.09 -5.56 -4.16
N SER A 44 -11.76 -6.69 -4.25
CA SER A 44 -11.17 -7.97 -4.63
C SER A 44 -12.15 -8.85 -5.38
N GLY A 45 -11.65 -9.92 -5.98
CA GLY A 45 -12.46 -10.95 -6.61
C GLY A 45 -11.70 -12.27 -6.69
N THR A 46 -12.45 -13.37 -6.67
CA THR A 46 -11.89 -14.74 -6.70
C THR A 46 -11.51 -15.21 -8.11
N ASP A 47 -12.07 -14.59 -9.13
CA ASP A 47 -11.84 -14.87 -10.54
C ASP A 47 -11.61 -13.57 -11.36
N ALA A 48 -11.38 -13.70 -12.64
CA ALA A 48 -11.08 -12.56 -13.50
C ALA A 48 -12.28 -11.62 -13.67
N GLU A 49 -13.51 -12.14 -13.69
CA GLU A 49 -14.73 -11.35 -13.89
C GLU A 49 -15.04 -10.54 -12.63
N SER A 50 -15.04 -11.17 -11.47
CA SER A 50 -15.28 -10.49 -10.19
C SER A 50 -14.20 -9.46 -9.85
N ARG A 51 -12.91 -9.73 -10.18
CA ARG A 51 -11.83 -8.73 -10.04
C ARG A 51 -12.05 -7.53 -10.95
N LYS A 52 -12.43 -7.77 -12.21
CA LYS A 52 -12.75 -6.69 -13.15
C LYS A 52 -13.88 -5.82 -12.62
N ALA A 53 -14.97 -6.43 -12.13
CA ALA A 53 -16.10 -5.70 -11.56
C ALA A 53 -15.68 -4.86 -10.33
N ALA A 54 -14.81 -5.40 -9.46
CA ALA A 54 -14.26 -4.66 -8.32
C ALA A 54 -13.42 -3.44 -8.77
N TRP A 55 -12.58 -3.59 -9.80
CA TRP A 55 -11.80 -2.48 -10.36
C TRP A 55 -12.66 -1.42 -11.04
N GLU A 56 -13.70 -1.82 -11.78
CA GLU A 56 -14.67 -0.90 -12.39
C GLU A 56 -15.42 -0.10 -11.32
N THR A 57 -15.80 -0.75 -10.22
CA THR A 57 -16.42 -0.09 -9.07
C THR A 57 -15.48 0.92 -8.42
N LEU A 58 -14.25 0.52 -8.13
CA LEU A 58 -13.23 1.42 -7.57
C LEU A 58 -12.95 2.61 -8.49
N HIS A 59 -12.84 2.35 -9.80
CA HIS A 59 -12.63 3.41 -10.80
C HIS A 59 -13.78 4.42 -10.82
N ALA A 60 -15.03 3.96 -10.78
CA ALA A 60 -16.20 4.83 -10.72
C ALA A 60 -16.22 5.70 -9.44
N LEU A 61 -15.84 5.11 -8.29
CA LEU A 61 -15.70 5.85 -7.04
C LEU A 61 -14.58 6.89 -7.11
N ALA A 62 -13.44 6.55 -7.72
CA ALA A 62 -12.34 7.48 -7.92
C ALA A 62 -12.73 8.65 -8.83
N GLN A 63 -13.41 8.39 -9.95
CA GLN A 63 -13.91 9.44 -10.84
C GLN A 63 -14.93 10.36 -10.17
N SER A 64 -15.68 9.86 -9.19
CA SER A 64 -16.62 10.67 -8.40
C SER A 64 -15.97 11.41 -7.22
N GLY A 65 -14.65 11.33 -7.06
CA GLY A 65 -13.90 11.98 -5.98
C GLY A 65 -14.09 11.35 -4.60
N LYS A 66 -14.55 10.09 -4.55
CA LYS A 66 -14.83 9.40 -3.28
C LYS A 66 -13.65 8.57 -2.76
N VAL A 67 -12.64 8.33 -3.58
CA VAL A 67 -11.41 7.64 -3.19
C VAL A 67 -10.36 8.67 -2.81
N CYS A 68 -9.83 8.55 -1.59
CA CYS A 68 -8.76 9.41 -1.09
C CYS A 68 -7.37 8.84 -1.35
N ALA A 69 -7.23 7.54 -1.13
CA ALA A 69 -5.98 6.79 -1.29
C ALA A 69 -6.27 5.35 -1.73
N ALA A 70 -5.33 4.72 -2.42
CA ALA A 70 -5.44 3.34 -2.83
C ALA A 70 -4.08 2.65 -2.90
N TRP A 71 -4.03 1.36 -2.51
CA TRP A 71 -2.84 0.52 -2.51
C TRP A 71 -3.16 -0.84 -3.14
N ALA A 72 -2.34 -1.27 -4.09
CA ALA A 72 -2.42 -2.65 -4.62
C ALA A 72 -1.87 -3.63 -3.57
N VAL A 73 -2.65 -4.67 -3.26
CA VAL A 73 -2.24 -5.68 -2.27
C VAL A 73 -1.21 -6.62 -2.88
N GLU A 74 -0.03 -6.68 -2.28
CA GLU A 74 1.08 -7.56 -2.72
C GLU A 74 1.30 -8.72 -1.74
N ASN A 75 1.60 -8.43 -0.48
CA ASN A 75 1.96 -9.43 0.53
C ASN A 75 0.90 -9.60 1.64
N GLY A 76 -0.32 -9.14 1.39
CA GLY A 76 -1.44 -9.24 2.32
C GLY A 76 -2.01 -7.88 2.74
N LEU A 77 -3.15 -7.94 3.43
CA LEU A 77 -3.88 -6.75 3.87
C LEU A 77 -3.14 -6.01 5.00
N SER A 78 -2.45 -6.74 5.88
CA SER A 78 -1.67 -6.15 6.97
C SER A 78 -0.57 -5.24 6.42
N GLU A 79 0.19 -5.71 5.43
CA GLU A 79 1.22 -4.91 4.77
C GLU A 79 0.62 -3.69 4.08
N ALA A 80 -0.48 -3.86 3.34
CA ALA A 80 -1.13 -2.77 2.63
C ALA A 80 -1.53 -1.62 3.58
N VAL A 81 -2.24 -1.90 4.67
CA VAL A 81 -2.66 -0.86 5.62
C VAL A 81 -1.51 -0.25 6.41
N MET A 82 -0.46 -1.03 6.72
CA MET A 82 0.75 -0.50 7.35
C MET A 82 1.44 0.51 6.43
N ASN A 83 1.67 0.15 5.17
CA ASN A 83 2.29 1.06 4.20
C ASN A 83 1.45 2.33 3.97
N MET A 84 0.13 2.19 3.90
CA MET A 84 -0.78 3.33 3.79
C MET A 84 -0.74 4.26 5.02
N SER A 85 -0.35 3.73 6.18
CA SER A 85 -0.24 4.51 7.43
C SER A 85 1.02 5.38 7.50
N PHE A 86 2.09 5.07 6.76
CA PHE A 86 3.40 5.68 6.96
C PHE A 86 3.47 7.14 6.49
N GLY A 87 2.97 7.45 5.30
CA GLY A 87 3.24 8.72 4.63
C GLY A 87 2.72 9.96 5.37
N ASN A 88 1.53 9.89 5.94
CA ASN A 88 0.92 10.98 6.70
C ASN A 88 0.78 10.66 8.20
N GLU A 89 1.40 9.58 8.65
CA GLU A 89 1.35 9.13 10.04
C GLU A 89 -0.10 9.02 10.57
N ILE A 90 -0.96 8.31 9.83
CA ILE A 90 -2.35 8.08 10.19
C ILE A 90 -2.50 6.62 10.61
N GLY A 91 -3.08 6.39 11.80
CA GLY A 91 -3.32 5.05 12.30
C GLY A 91 -4.51 4.37 11.62
N PHE A 92 -4.67 3.08 11.93
CA PHE A 92 -5.74 2.26 11.40
C PHE A 92 -6.27 1.30 12.47
N THR A 93 -7.59 1.09 12.49
CA THR A 93 -8.21 0.05 13.33
C THR A 93 -9.06 -0.85 12.45
N ALA A 94 -8.72 -2.14 12.45
CA ALA A 94 -9.50 -3.17 11.78
C ALA A 94 -10.84 -3.38 12.50
N GLU A 95 -11.92 -3.44 11.74
CA GLU A 95 -13.26 -3.79 12.21
C GLU A 95 -13.66 -5.21 11.81
N ASN A 96 -13.07 -5.74 10.73
CA ASN A 96 -13.31 -7.10 10.25
C ASN A 96 -12.22 -8.04 10.78
N THR A 97 -12.53 -8.76 11.84
CA THR A 97 -11.60 -9.68 12.51
C THR A 97 -11.63 -11.11 11.94
N GLU A 98 -12.56 -11.41 11.03
CA GLU A 98 -12.70 -12.76 10.43
C GLU A 98 -11.83 -12.94 9.18
N LEU A 99 -11.28 -11.85 8.64
CA LEU A 99 -10.41 -11.91 7.47
C LEU A 99 -9.04 -12.50 7.82
N ASP A 100 -8.50 -13.28 6.89
CA ASP A 100 -7.08 -13.58 6.89
C ASP A 100 -6.30 -12.37 6.36
N TRP A 101 -5.74 -11.59 7.28
CA TRP A 101 -5.01 -10.36 6.99
C TRP A 101 -3.67 -10.59 6.28
N ASN A 102 -3.20 -11.83 6.24
CA ASN A 102 -1.95 -12.21 5.57
C ASN A 102 -2.18 -13.01 4.28
N ALA A 103 -3.44 -13.21 3.89
CA ALA A 103 -3.76 -13.91 2.65
C ALA A 103 -3.20 -13.18 1.43
N LEU A 104 -2.65 -13.94 0.49
CA LEU A 104 -2.28 -13.42 -0.82
C LEU A 104 -3.55 -13.23 -1.66
N LEU A 105 -3.82 -11.99 -2.04
CA LEU A 105 -5.02 -11.58 -2.77
C LEU A 105 -4.63 -10.94 -4.12
N PRO A 106 -4.27 -11.73 -5.14
CA PRO A 106 -3.79 -11.19 -6.41
C PRO A 106 -4.81 -10.26 -7.08
N GLY A 107 -4.37 -9.02 -7.35
CA GLY A 107 -5.19 -8.00 -7.98
C GLY A 107 -6.20 -7.32 -7.06
N ALA A 108 -6.12 -7.56 -5.74
CA ALA A 108 -6.90 -6.82 -4.77
C ALA A 108 -6.34 -5.41 -4.54
N ILE A 109 -7.21 -4.47 -4.19
CA ILE A 109 -6.85 -3.09 -3.89
C ILE A 109 -7.50 -2.70 -2.56
N VAL A 110 -6.71 -2.15 -1.66
CA VAL A 110 -7.20 -1.46 -0.45
C VAL A 110 -7.40 0.01 -0.77
N ALA A 111 -8.52 0.59 -0.40
CA ALA A 111 -8.79 2.00 -0.63
C ALA A 111 -9.42 2.69 0.59
N GLU A 112 -8.97 3.91 0.85
CA GLU A 112 -9.59 4.86 1.77
C GLU A 112 -10.67 5.65 1.03
N LEU A 113 -11.88 5.69 1.58
CA LEU A 113 -13.01 6.41 0.98
C LEU A 113 -13.48 7.54 1.88
N THR A 114 -14.07 8.58 1.29
CA THR A 114 -14.72 9.68 2.01
C THR A 114 -16.06 9.28 2.64
N GLU A 115 -16.68 8.19 2.16
CA GLU A 115 -18.00 7.74 2.58
C GLU A 115 -18.10 6.21 2.56
N GLN A 116 -19.15 5.69 3.16
CA GLN A 116 -19.41 4.25 3.16
C GLN A 116 -19.91 3.77 1.80
N THR A 117 -19.56 2.53 1.44
CA THR A 117 -20.03 1.86 0.22
C THR A 117 -20.49 0.42 0.54
N PRO A 118 -21.59 -0.06 -0.07
CA PRO A 118 -22.00 -1.46 0.01
C PRO A 118 -21.30 -2.36 -1.02
N HIS A 119 -20.46 -1.80 -1.90
CA HIS A 119 -19.90 -2.50 -3.07
C HIS A 119 -18.50 -3.09 -2.84
N ALA A 120 -18.00 -3.05 -1.60
CA ALA A 120 -16.68 -3.58 -1.25
C ALA A 120 -16.69 -4.10 0.20
N VAL A 121 -15.71 -4.90 0.55
CA VAL A 121 -15.58 -5.45 1.90
C VAL A 121 -14.96 -4.39 2.81
N ARG A 122 -15.69 -3.99 3.85
CA ARG A 122 -15.15 -3.06 4.85
C ARG A 122 -14.05 -3.72 5.67
N LEU A 123 -12.89 -3.09 5.71
CA LEU A 123 -11.74 -3.53 6.49
C LEU A 123 -11.70 -2.90 7.89
N GLY A 124 -11.96 -1.59 7.95
CA GLY A 124 -11.87 -0.82 9.18
C GLY A 124 -11.97 0.68 8.93
N VAL A 125 -11.31 1.44 9.81
CA VAL A 125 -11.34 2.89 9.83
C VAL A 125 -9.95 3.46 10.13
N THR A 126 -9.60 4.56 9.48
CA THR A 126 -8.40 5.34 9.80
C THR A 126 -8.58 6.08 11.13
N THR A 127 -7.51 6.26 11.90
CA THR A 127 -7.56 6.88 13.23
C THR A 127 -6.50 7.98 13.40
N ALA A 128 -6.79 8.95 14.24
CA ALA A 128 -5.82 9.97 14.65
C ALA A 128 -4.79 9.44 15.65
N GLU A 129 -5.06 8.32 16.31
CA GLU A 129 -4.04 7.62 17.08
C GLU A 129 -3.03 6.99 16.13
N LEU A 130 -1.75 7.21 16.36
CA LEU A 130 -0.65 6.71 15.53
C LEU A 130 -0.36 5.22 15.83
N ILE A 131 -1.41 4.40 15.78
CA ILE A 131 -1.36 2.96 16.07
C ILE A 131 -2.12 2.22 14.98
N VAL A 132 -1.55 1.14 14.47
CA VAL A 132 -2.22 0.16 13.63
C VAL A 132 -2.71 -0.99 14.50
N ARG A 133 -4.02 -1.30 14.43
CA ARG A 133 -4.66 -2.39 15.18
C ARG A 133 -5.30 -3.38 14.21
N ILE A 134 -4.84 -4.63 14.21
CA ILE A 134 -5.31 -5.70 13.32
C ILE A 134 -5.43 -6.99 14.12
N ALA A 135 -6.60 -7.64 14.07
CA ALA A 135 -6.82 -8.99 14.61
C ALA A 135 -6.40 -9.20 16.09
N GLY A 136 -6.46 -8.16 16.89
CA GLY A 136 -6.08 -8.21 18.30
C GLY A 136 -4.66 -7.74 18.61
N ASP A 137 -3.82 -7.62 17.58
CA ASP A 137 -2.47 -7.05 17.70
C ASP A 137 -2.48 -5.56 17.46
N SER A 138 -1.46 -4.87 17.99
CA SER A 138 -1.29 -3.43 17.77
C SER A 138 0.19 -3.04 17.80
N ALA A 139 0.56 -2.08 16.96
CA ALA A 139 1.89 -1.50 16.95
C ALA A 139 1.81 -0.01 16.60
N ALA A 140 2.78 0.77 17.11
CA ALA A 140 2.88 2.18 16.75
C ALA A 140 3.33 2.34 15.28
N VAL A 141 2.76 3.31 14.57
CA VAL A 141 3.13 3.62 13.18
C VAL A 141 4.63 3.90 13.07
N SER A 142 5.21 4.63 14.02
CA SER A 142 6.65 4.92 14.06
C SER A 142 7.54 3.68 14.23
N GLU A 143 7.09 2.70 15.00
CA GLU A 143 7.80 1.43 15.19
C GLU A 143 7.77 0.60 13.89
N LEU A 144 6.61 0.49 13.26
CA LEU A 144 6.44 -0.20 11.98
C LEU A 144 7.27 0.47 10.87
N LEU A 145 7.28 1.80 10.81
CA LEU A 145 8.08 2.56 9.85
C LEU A 145 9.58 2.30 10.05
N ALA A 146 10.06 2.36 11.29
CA ALA A 146 11.46 2.08 11.59
C ALA A 146 11.90 0.67 11.20
N LEU A 147 11.03 -0.32 11.41
CA LEU A 147 11.27 -1.70 10.94
C LEU A 147 11.34 -1.77 9.42
N ASN A 148 10.41 -1.12 8.72
CA ASN A 148 10.36 -1.10 7.27
C ASN A 148 11.58 -0.43 6.65
N GLU A 149 11.98 0.74 7.14
CA GLU A 149 13.16 1.47 6.66
C GLU A 149 14.47 0.76 7.02
N GLY A 150 14.52 0.10 8.17
CA GLY A 150 15.70 -0.60 8.66
C GLY A 150 16.10 -1.84 7.86
N VAL A 151 15.22 -2.42 7.06
CA VAL A 151 15.47 -3.68 6.34
C VAL A 151 16.68 -3.58 5.40
N LEU A 152 16.82 -2.48 4.70
CA LEU A 152 17.89 -2.27 3.72
C LEU A 152 19.00 -1.34 4.22
N GLU A 153 18.89 -0.75 5.41
CA GLU A 153 19.78 0.28 5.90
C GLU A 153 21.26 -0.16 5.95
N ALA A 154 21.52 -1.46 6.21
CA ALA A 154 22.88 -2.01 6.25
C ALA A 154 23.53 -2.11 4.84
N VAL A 155 22.73 -2.20 3.78
CA VAL A 155 23.19 -2.39 2.39
C VAL A 155 23.04 -1.10 1.58
N TYR A 156 21.94 -0.39 1.80
CA TYR A 156 21.59 0.88 1.18
C TYR A 156 21.17 1.88 2.27
N PRO A 157 22.15 2.51 2.95
CA PRO A 157 21.84 3.46 3.99
C PRO A 157 21.09 4.67 3.41
N SER A 158 20.03 5.10 4.10
CA SER A 158 19.21 6.25 3.73
C SER A 158 20.02 7.57 3.74
N ARG A 159 21.14 7.58 4.48
CA ARG A 159 22.12 8.67 4.50
C ARG A 159 23.51 8.13 4.19
N THR A 160 24.12 8.63 3.13
CA THR A 160 25.52 8.29 2.80
C THR A 160 26.49 9.15 3.58
N ALA A 161 27.73 8.67 3.75
CA ALA A 161 28.80 9.45 4.38
C ALA A 161 29.08 10.78 3.65
N ALA A 162 28.72 10.89 2.36
CA ALA A 162 28.82 12.11 1.57
C ALA A 162 27.84 13.20 2.04
N ASP A 163 26.70 12.84 2.61
CA ASP A 163 25.71 13.80 3.12
C ASP A 163 26.19 14.52 4.39
N THR A 164 27.27 14.01 5.02
CA THR A 164 27.88 14.58 6.21
C THR A 164 29.20 15.27 5.90
N ALA A 165 29.73 15.17 4.68
CA ALA A 165 30.95 15.86 4.27
C ALA A 165 30.61 17.29 3.87
N GLU A 166 31.18 18.29 4.59
CA GLU A 166 31.19 19.67 4.13
C GLU A 166 31.88 19.70 2.75
N VAL A 167 31.12 20.12 1.72
CA VAL A 167 31.70 20.37 0.41
C VAL A 167 32.66 21.55 0.60
N PRO A 168 33.97 21.39 0.38
CA PRO A 168 34.88 22.52 0.47
C PRO A 168 34.49 23.57 -0.58
N VAL A 169 34.25 24.79 -0.15
CA VAL A 169 33.94 25.94 -1.02
C VAL A 169 35.23 26.39 -1.72
#